data_e534c260a70b8c7198041ab3d41d478d
#
_entry.id   e534c260a70b8c7198041ab3d41d478d
#
_cell.length_a   1.000
_cell.length_b   1.000
_cell.length_c   1.000
_cell.angle_alpha   90.00
_cell.angle_beta   90.00
_cell.angle_gamma   90.00
#
_symmetry.space_group_name_H-M   'P 1'
#
loop_
_entity.id
_entity.type
_entity.pdbx_description
1 polymer ?
#
loop_
_entity_poly.entity_id
_entity_poly.type
_entity_poly.pdbx_seq_one_letter_code
_entity_poly.pdbx_strand_id
1 'polypeptide(L)'
;MDNDGARNPVNLYDHTTLLSIGASKENGRYQYHSMDAGIGKTSKHLWLFSGTGDYERLTFRDSKLNNIMYGFRDTDFPLYVKKNDAFSTLFKLERCSDTTNDSTGVDCPLTTNKVSLIARAKKNQGWYINLPASQKISAEPTLSNGLVYYPIFEPSQSANKCSLGLALICAVDDECGTN
;
A
#
# COMPACT_ATOMS: atom_id res chain seq x y z
N MET A 1 -18.02 -12.36 -28.62
CA MET A 1 -17.75 -13.74 -29.06
C MET A 1 -17.80 -13.71 -30.54
N ASP A 2 -16.68 -13.76 -31.20
CA ASP A 2 -16.65 -13.86 -32.66
C ASP A 2 -17.09 -15.25 -33.06
N ASN A 3 -17.98 -15.29 -34.03
CA ASN A 3 -18.77 -16.45 -34.42
C ASN A 3 -18.06 -17.37 -35.44
N ASP A 4 -16.73 -17.28 -35.51
CA ASP A 4 -15.96 -18.01 -36.54
C ASP A 4 -15.38 -19.35 -36.09
N GLY A 5 -15.74 -19.80 -34.89
CA GLY A 5 -15.32 -21.10 -34.34
C GLY A 5 -13.81 -21.26 -34.09
N ALA A 6 -13.02 -20.27 -34.42
CA ALA A 6 -11.61 -20.24 -34.05
C ALA A 6 -11.51 -19.83 -32.57
N ARG A 7 -10.85 -20.65 -31.77
CA ARG A 7 -10.44 -20.26 -30.41
C ARG A 7 -9.33 -19.23 -30.54
N ASN A 8 -9.71 -17.99 -30.85
CA ASN A 8 -8.75 -16.90 -30.75
C ASN A 8 -8.33 -16.78 -29.29
N PRO A 9 -7.02 -16.74 -28.98
CA PRO A 9 -6.58 -16.50 -27.65
C PRO A 9 -7.18 -15.17 -27.18
N VAL A 10 -7.70 -15.14 -25.95
CA VAL A 10 -8.17 -13.89 -25.35
C VAL A 10 -6.97 -12.95 -25.27
N ASN A 11 -6.94 -11.99 -26.15
CA ASN A 11 -5.90 -10.98 -26.15
C ASN A 11 -6.22 -9.94 -25.08
N LEU A 12 -5.21 -9.53 -24.35
CA LEU A 12 -5.30 -8.41 -23.42
C LEU A 12 -5.67 -7.15 -24.22
N TYR A 13 -6.81 -6.55 -23.88
CA TYR A 13 -7.30 -5.36 -24.57
C TYR A 13 -6.34 -4.17 -24.41
N ASP A 14 -5.88 -3.97 -23.17
CA ASP A 14 -4.93 -2.94 -22.80
C ASP A 14 -4.40 -3.19 -21.39
N HIS A 15 -3.29 -2.58 -21.04
CA HIS A 15 -2.73 -2.62 -19.69
C HIS A 15 -2.00 -1.32 -19.38
N THR A 16 -1.95 -0.97 -18.11
CA THR A 16 -1.18 0.17 -17.62
C THR A 16 -0.61 -0.09 -16.24
N THR A 17 0.49 0.56 -15.93
CA THR A 17 1.03 0.58 -14.58
C THR A 17 0.34 1.71 -13.81
N LEU A 18 -0.48 1.35 -12.82
CA LEU A 18 -1.16 2.33 -11.97
C LEU A 18 -0.19 2.96 -10.97
N LEU A 19 0.68 2.15 -10.37
CA LEU A 19 1.56 2.55 -9.29
C LEU A 19 2.91 1.86 -9.40
N SER A 20 3.98 2.60 -9.12
CA SER A 20 5.32 2.04 -8.87
C SER A 20 5.74 2.38 -7.45
N ILE A 21 5.98 1.37 -6.64
CA ILE A 21 6.39 1.51 -5.24
C ILE A 21 7.90 1.69 -5.07
N GLY A 22 8.64 1.79 -6.17
CA GLY A 22 10.10 1.98 -6.14
C GLY A 22 10.83 0.83 -5.45
N ALA A 23 10.39 -0.42 -5.69
CA ALA A 23 11.02 -1.58 -5.11
C ALA A 23 12.46 -1.75 -5.60
N SER A 24 13.38 -2.07 -4.70
CA SER A 24 14.76 -2.42 -5.00
C SER A 24 15.22 -3.55 -4.08
N LYS A 25 16.34 -4.17 -4.45
CA LYS A 25 16.96 -5.22 -3.63
C LYS A 25 17.34 -4.70 -2.23
N GLU A 26 17.69 -3.44 -2.15
CA GLU A 26 18.18 -2.80 -0.93
C GLU A 26 17.05 -2.39 0.00
N ASN A 27 15.91 -1.91 -0.53
CA ASN A 27 14.83 -1.38 0.30
C ASN A 27 13.76 -2.41 0.71
N GLY A 28 13.82 -3.62 0.15
CA GLY A 28 12.99 -4.75 0.58
C GLY A 28 11.49 -4.65 0.28
N ARG A 29 11.07 -3.76 -0.60
CA ARG A 29 9.65 -3.53 -0.95
C ARG A 29 9.06 -4.66 -1.80
N TYR A 30 9.16 -5.88 -1.31
CA TYR A 30 8.51 -7.03 -1.94
C TYR A 30 7.03 -7.05 -1.57
N GLN A 31 6.19 -7.41 -2.52
CA GLN A 31 4.75 -7.56 -2.32
C GLN A 31 4.38 -9.03 -2.51
N TYR A 32 3.95 -9.68 -1.44
CA TYR A 32 3.55 -11.08 -1.44
C TYR A 32 2.04 -11.26 -1.28
N HIS A 33 1.39 -10.28 -0.68
CA HIS A 33 -0.02 -10.37 -0.34
C HIS A 33 -0.90 -9.69 -1.39
N SER A 34 -2.13 -10.16 -1.51
CA SER A 34 -3.15 -9.56 -2.35
C SER A 34 -3.48 -8.14 -1.89
N MET A 35 -4.10 -7.40 -2.79
CA MET A 35 -4.69 -6.10 -2.46
C MET A 35 -6.13 -6.30 -1.98
N ASP A 36 -6.55 -5.51 -1.01
CA ASP A 36 -7.97 -5.30 -0.73
C ASP A 36 -8.47 -4.06 -1.46
N ALA A 37 -9.77 -4.03 -1.75
CA ALA A 37 -10.37 -2.98 -2.56
C ALA A 37 -11.75 -2.57 -2.02
N GLY A 38 -12.05 -1.29 -2.15
CA GLY A 38 -13.38 -0.79 -1.80
C GLY A 38 -13.68 0.60 -2.34
N ILE A 39 -14.92 1.01 -2.23
CA ILE A 39 -15.33 2.34 -2.65
C ILE A 39 -15.18 3.30 -1.48
N GLY A 40 -14.35 4.31 -1.65
CA GLY A 40 -14.13 5.34 -0.65
C GLY A 40 -15.43 6.07 -0.28
N LYS A 41 -15.67 6.22 1.00
CA LYS A 41 -16.92 6.80 1.53
C LYS A 41 -17.11 8.24 1.08
N THR A 42 -16.05 9.02 1.06
CA THR A 42 -16.08 10.44 0.70
C THR A 42 -15.82 10.64 -0.79
N SER A 43 -14.77 10.02 -1.33
CA SER A 43 -14.32 10.25 -2.72
C SER A 43 -15.20 9.57 -3.75
N LYS A 44 -15.92 8.49 -3.37
CA LYS A 44 -16.71 7.65 -4.29
C LYS A 44 -15.90 6.99 -5.41
N HIS A 45 -14.57 6.94 -5.27
CA HIS A 45 -13.67 6.23 -6.17
C HIS A 45 -13.35 4.83 -5.64
N LEU A 46 -12.89 3.97 -6.52
CA LEU A 46 -12.29 2.70 -6.13
C LEU A 46 -10.93 2.97 -5.48
N TRP A 47 -10.74 2.44 -4.29
CA TRP A 47 -9.48 2.42 -3.58
C TRP A 47 -8.92 1.01 -3.51
N LEU A 48 -7.61 0.91 -3.61
CA LEU A 48 -6.85 -0.33 -3.55
C LEU A 48 -5.80 -0.18 -2.46
N PHE A 49 -5.68 -1.19 -1.60
CA PHE A 49 -4.81 -1.16 -0.44
C PHE A 49 -3.86 -2.35 -0.46
N SER A 50 -2.59 -2.11 -0.19
CA SER A 50 -1.61 -3.16 -0.03
C SER A 50 -0.40 -2.67 0.77
N GLY A 51 0.46 -3.59 1.12
CA GLY A 51 1.69 -3.29 1.83
C GLY A 51 2.85 -4.15 1.37
N THR A 52 4.05 -3.75 1.76
CA THR A 52 5.27 -4.44 1.37
C THR A 52 5.94 -5.12 2.56
N GLY A 53 6.63 -6.19 2.29
CA GLY A 53 7.41 -6.95 3.26
C GLY A 53 7.89 -8.26 2.67
N ASP A 54 9.08 -8.68 3.05
CA ASP A 54 9.60 -9.99 2.68
C ASP A 54 9.03 -11.07 3.61
N TYR A 55 7.93 -11.68 3.18
CA TYR A 55 7.24 -12.70 3.94
C TYR A 55 8.08 -13.98 4.11
N GLU A 56 8.91 -14.30 3.15
CA GLU A 56 9.77 -15.50 3.22
C GLU A 56 10.90 -15.35 4.24
N ARG A 57 11.30 -14.11 4.53
CA ARG A 57 12.36 -13.78 5.49
C ARG A 57 11.87 -12.81 6.55
N LEU A 58 10.80 -13.17 7.25
CA LEU A 58 10.20 -12.30 8.27
C LEU A 58 11.19 -11.84 9.34
N THR A 59 12.09 -12.73 9.77
CA THR A 59 13.09 -12.43 10.81
C THR A 59 14.29 -11.64 10.30
N PHE A 60 14.46 -11.50 8.98
CA PHE A 60 15.55 -10.73 8.39
C PHE A 60 15.42 -9.25 8.71
N ARG A 61 16.53 -8.66 9.14
CA ARG A 61 16.63 -7.26 9.55
C ARG A 61 17.74 -6.56 8.81
N ASP A 62 17.46 -5.37 8.34
CA ASP A 62 18.45 -4.45 7.77
C ASP A 62 17.91 -3.02 7.95
N SER A 63 18.77 -2.10 8.34
CA SER A 63 18.42 -0.69 8.50
C SER A 63 18.04 -0.01 7.17
N LYS A 64 18.37 -0.63 6.05
CA LYS A 64 18.01 -0.14 4.71
C LYS A 64 16.62 -0.57 4.26
N LEU A 65 16.00 -1.55 4.94
CA LEU A 65 14.64 -1.95 4.63
C LEU A 65 13.69 -0.78 4.89
N ASN A 66 12.94 -0.44 3.87
CA ASN A 66 11.98 0.66 3.89
C ASN A 66 10.67 0.17 3.28
N ASN A 67 9.98 -0.68 4.02
CA ASN A 67 8.67 -1.15 3.64
C ASN A 67 7.63 -0.06 3.80
N ILE A 68 6.54 -0.20 3.07
CA ILE A 68 5.43 0.75 3.09
C ILE A 68 4.09 0.03 3.18
N MET A 69 3.13 0.65 3.83
CA MET A 69 1.70 0.44 3.64
C MET A 69 1.17 1.56 2.75
N TYR A 70 0.27 1.26 1.83
CA TYR A 70 -0.24 2.27 0.92
C TYR A 70 -1.68 2.01 0.50
N GLY A 71 -2.37 3.11 0.19
CA GLY A 71 -3.66 3.12 -0.46
C GLY A 71 -3.66 4.08 -1.65
N PHE A 72 -4.20 3.65 -2.78
CA PHE A 72 -4.36 4.53 -3.93
C PHE A 72 -5.74 4.36 -4.56
N ARG A 73 -6.22 5.44 -5.15
CA ARG A 73 -7.52 5.46 -5.81
C ARG A 73 -7.38 5.34 -7.32
N ASP A 74 -8.20 4.51 -7.92
CA ASP A 74 -8.41 4.49 -9.35
C ASP A 74 -9.44 5.57 -9.72
N THR A 75 -8.97 6.63 -10.36
CA THR A 75 -9.80 7.76 -10.76
C THR A 75 -10.63 7.47 -12.00
N ASP A 76 -10.28 6.44 -12.75
CA ASP A 76 -10.94 6.09 -14.00
C ASP A 76 -12.05 5.05 -13.79
N PHE A 77 -12.08 4.36 -12.65
CA PHE A 77 -13.13 3.41 -12.32
C PHE A 77 -14.50 4.12 -12.17
N PRO A 78 -15.61 3.58 -12.72
CA PRO A 78 -15.76 2.30 -13.42
C PRO A 78 -15.54 2.37 -14.93
N LEU A 79 -15.21 3.52 -15.48
CA LEU A 79 -15.05 3.75 -16.90
C LEU A 79 -13.56 3.70 -17.27
N TYR A 80 -13.12 2.53 -17.70
CA TYR A 80 -11.77 2.40 -18.21
C TYR A 80 -11.61 3.14 -19.55
N VAL A 81 -10.69 4.10 -19.58
CA VAL A 81 -10.31 4.81 -20.82
C VAL A 81 -8.97 4.28 -21.27
N LYS A 82 -8.91 3.71 -22.47
CA LYS A 82 -7.65 3.26 -23.07
C LYS A 82 -6.68 4.44 -23.18
N LYS A 83 -5.52 4.32 -22.55
CA LYS A 83 -4.47 5.35 -22.56
C LYS A 83 -3.37 4.92 -23.50
N ASN A 84 -3.26 5.58 -24.64
CA ASN A 84 -2.31 5.21 -25.69
C ASN A 84 -0.83 5.35 -25.31
N ASP A 85 -0.50 6.05 -24.22
CA ASP A 85 0.88 6.26 -23.74
C ASP A 85 0.94 6.25 -22.20
N ALA A 86 0.41 5.22 -21.61
CA ALA A 86 0.03 5.17 -20.21
C ALA A 86 1.17 5.21 -19.19
N PHE A 87 2.42 5.14 -19.60
CA PHE A 87 3.53 5.13 -18.65
C PHE A 87 3.92 6.52 -18.11
N SER A 88 3.34 7.59 -18.63
CA SER A 88 3.71 8.96 -18.23
C SER A 88 3.03 9.46 -16.96
N THR A 89 1.99 8.79 -16.48
CA THR A 89 1.22 9.25 -15.30
C THR A 89 1.03 8.12 -14.29
N LEU A 90 2.12 7.71 -13.65
CA LEU A 90 2.02 6.91 -12.44
C LEU A 90 1.31 7.71 -11.35
N PHE A 91 0.47 7.05 -10.58
CA PHE A 91 -0.15 7.68 -9.43
C PHE A 91 0.91 8.16 -8.44
N LYS A 92 0.77 9.40 -8.02
CA LYS A 92 1.58 9.97 -6.95
C LYS A 92 0.87 9.72 -5.63
N LEU A 93 1.57 9.10 -4.71
CA LEU A 93 1.09 8.92 -3.35
C LEU A 93 1.61 10.04 -2.47
N GLU A 94 0.78 10.50 -1.55
CA GLU A 94 1.18 11.42 -0.51
C GLU A 94 1.63 10.65 0.72
N ARG A 95 2.72 11.07 1.34
CA ARG A 95 3.18 10.47 2.58
C ARG A 95 2.23 10.85 3.73
N CYS A 96 1.69 9.85 4.39
CA CYS A 96 0.90 10.02 5.59
C CYS A 96 1.80 10.04 6.82
N SER A 97 2.57 11.09 6.96
CA SER A 97 3.25 11.40 8.21
C SER A 97 3.38 12.89 8.34
N ASP A 98 3.08 13.38 9.50
CA ASP A 98 3.58 14.68 9.90
C ASP A 98 5.09 14.50 10.09
N THR A 99 5.88 15.25 9.35
CA THR A 99 7.34 15.10 9.25
C THR A 99 8.09 15.18 10.57
N THR A 100 7.40 15.45 11.65
CA THR A 100 7.98 15.65 12.97
C THR A 100 8.06 14.40 13.84
N ASN A 101 7.35 13.31 13.51
CA ASN A 101 7.26 12.15 14.40
C ASN A 101 7.60 10.80 13.79
N ASP A 102 8.29 10.79 12.67
CA ASP A 102 8.73 9.56 11.99
C ASP A 102 9.79 8.75 12.75
N SER A 103 10.27 9.27 13.87
CA SER A 103 11.40 8.69 14.60
C SER A 103 11.03 7.82 15.79
N THR A 104 9.76 7.75 16.16
CA THR A 104 9.35 7.01 17.35
C THR A 104 8.74 5.63 17.09
N GLY A 105 8.69 5.20 15.89
CA GLY A 105 8.88 3.86 15.37
C GLY A 105 8.14 2.68 15.97
N VAL A 106 7.05 2.80 16.70
CA VAL A 106 6.42 1.63 17.31
C VAL A 106 4.94 1.49 16.99
N ASP A 107 4.24 2.54 16.64
CA ASP A 107 2.79 2.52 16.56
C ASP A 107 2.26 2.92 15.18
N CYS A 108 0.98 2.64 14.97
CA CYS A 108 0.24 3.13 13.83
C CYS A 108 0.36 4.65 13.72
N PRO A 109 0.47 5.22 12.52
CA PRO A 109 0.70 6.65 12.36
C PRO A 109 -0.48 7.44 12.93
N LEU A 110 -0.17 8.39 13.77
CA LEU A 110 -1.13 9.35 14.32
C LEU A 110 -0.94 10.70 13.61
N THR A 111 -2.01 11.36 13.28
CA THR A 111 -1.96 12.74 12.81
C THR A 111 -3.04 13.59 13.47
N THR A 112 -2.67 14.80 13.79
CA THR A 112 -3.61 15.82 14.31
C THR A 112 -4.29 16.60 13.20
N ASN A 113 -3.86 16.44 11.95
CA ASN A 113 -4.33 17.24 10.81
C ASN A 113 -4.92 16.39 9.68
N LYS A 114 -5.93 15.59 10.01
CA LYS A 114 -6.64 14.72 9.07
C LYS A 114 -7.16 15.45 7.83
N VAL A 115 -7.71 16.65 8.00
CA VAL A 115 -8.29 17.43 6.89
C VAL A 115 -7.24 17.79 5.85
N SER A 116 -6.07 18.20 6.29
CA SER A 116 -4.94 18.51 5.40
C SER A 116 -4.45 17.27 4.68
N LEU A 117 -4.35 16.13 5.36
CA LEU A 117 -3.90 14.87 4.74
C LEU A 117 -4.91 14.35 3.72
N ILE A 118 -6.20 14.41 4.00
CA ILE A 118 -7.24 14.06 3.01
C ILE A 118 -7.10 14.90 1.75
N ALA A 119 -6.92 16.20 1.89
CA ALA A 119 -6.76 17.09 0.74
C ALA A 119 -5.50 16.77 -0.08
N ARG A 120 -4.39 16.47 0.58
CA ARG A 120 -3.13 16.08 -0.05
C ARG A 120 -3.23 14.72 -0.74
N ALA A 121 -3.80 13.72 -0.08
CA ALA A 121 -4.03 12.40 -0.66
C ALA A 121 -4.95 12.46 -1.89
N LYS A 122 -5.98 13.28 -1.85
CA LYS A 122 -6.85 13.52 -3.02
C LYS A 122 -6.10 14.17 -4.18
N LYS A 123 -5.22 15.12 -3.92
CA LYS A 123 -4.40 15.78 -4.94
C LYS A 123 -3.42 14.79 -5.60
N ASN A 124 -2.87 13.87 -4.84
CA ASN A 124 -1.84 12.93 -5.28
C ASN A 124 -2.35 11.51 -5.57
N GLN A 125 -3.66 11.30 -5.62
CA GLN A 125 -4.34 10.01 -5.88
C GLN A 125 -4.12 8.92 -4.84
N GLY A 126 -3.59 9.22 -3.68
CA GLY A 126 -3.43 8.24 -2.63
C GLY A 126 -2.43 8.64 -1.56
N TRP A 127 -2.13 7.69 -0.69
CA TRP A 127 -1.28 7.88 0.47
C TRP A 127 -0.35 6.68 0.68
N TYR A 128 0.71 6.89 1.42
CA TYR A 128 1.55 5.81 1.92
C TYR A 128 2.12 6.14 3.30
N ILE A 129 2.46 5.09 4.02
CA ILE A 129 3.06 5.12 5.35
C ILE A 129 4.38 4.38 5.25
N ASN A 130 5.48 5.03 5.62
CA ASN A 130 6.74 4.33 5.80
C ASN A 130 6.69 3.52 7.09
N LEU A 131 7.02 2.24 6.99
CA LEU A 131 7.22 1.43 8.17
C LEU A 131 8.63 1.69 8.74
N PRO A 132 8.80 1.67 10.06
CA PRO A 132 10.13 1.63 10.68
C PRO A 132 11.01 0.54 10.09
N ALA A 133 12.33 0.75 10.16
CA ALA A 133 13.30 -0.19 9.61
C ALA A 133 13.06 -1.62 10.10
N SER A 134 13.06 -2.55 9.17
CA SER A 134 12.82 -3.97 9.35
C SER A 134 11.37 -4.39 9.64
N GLN A 135 10.46 -3.48 9.89
CA GLN A 135 9.04 -3.83 9.95
C GLN A 135 8.51 -4.24 8.57
N LYS A 136 7.54 -5.14 8.56
CA LYS A 136 6.97 -5.74 7.36
C LYS A 136 5.47 -5.88 7.47
N ILE A 137 4.75 -5.68 6.39
CA ILE A 137 3.36 -6.13 6.30
C ILE A 137 3.39 -7.65 6.16
N SER A 138 2.70 -8.32 7.05
CA SER A 138 2.79 -9.79 7.21
C SER A 138 1.58 -10.56 6.71
N ALA A 139 0.52 -9.86 6.32
CA ALA A 139 -0.64 -10.44 5.63
C ALA A 139 -1.34 -9.36 4.81
N GLU A 140 -2.38 -9.75 4.07
CA GLU A 140 -3.20 -8.82 3.31
C GLU A 140 -3.90 -7.81 4.22
N PRO A 141 -4.00 -6.53 3.82
CA PRO A 141 -4.84 -5.58 4.52
C PRO A 141 -6.31 -5.92 4.35
N THR A 142 -7.14 -5.39 5.22
CA THR A 142 -8.59 -5.59 5.16
C THR A 142 -9.31 -4.26 5.35
N LEU A 143 -10.12 -3.88 4.36
CA LEU A 143 -10.99 -2.72 4.45
C LEU A 143 -12.29 -3.07 5.17
N SER A 144 -12.62 -2.35 6.21
CA SER A 144 -13.90 -2.48 6.90
C SER A 144 -14.37 -1.13 7.45
N ASN A 145 -15.56 -0.75 7.08
CA ASN A 145 -16.23 0.47 7.59
C ASN A 145 -15.41 1.76 7.48
N GLY A 146 -14.67 1.93 6.37
CA GLY A 146 -13.84 3.12 6.13
C GLY A 146 -12.50 3.12 6.86
N LEU A 147 -12.12 1.97 7.43
CA LEU A 147 -10.82 1.74 8.03
C LEU A 147 -10.12 0.59 7.31
N VAL A 148 -8.84 0.76 7.09
CA VAL A 148 -7.95 -0.27 6.57
C VAL A 148 -7.15 -0.85 7.73
N TYR A 149 -7.39 -2.11 8.02
CA TYR A 149 -6.63 -2.89 9.02
C TYR A 149 -5.48 -3.58 8.33
N TYR A 150 -4.29 -3.51 8.90
CA TYR A 150 -3.13 -4.19 8.34
C TYR A 150 -2.20 -4.71 9.43
N PRO A 151 -1.74 -5.97 9.29
CA PRO A 151 -0.83 -6.56 10.25
C PRO A 151 0.61 -6.18 9.94
N ILE A 152 1.34 -5.81 10.97
CA ILE A 152 2.78 -5.54 10.93
C ILE A 152 3.50 -6.60 11.74
N PHE A 153 4.61 -7.08 11.21
CA PHE A 153 5.58 -7.87 11.95
C PHE A 153 6.88 -7.08 12.13
N GLU A 154 7.32 -6.98 13.37
CA GLU A 154 8.61 -6.42 13.73
C GLU A 154 9.53 -7.53 14.23
N PRO A 155 10.64 -7.83 13.53
CA PRO A 155 11.59 -8.84 13.97
C PRO A 155 12.25 -8.46 15.29
N SER A 156 12.45 -9.44 16.17
CA SER A 156 13.12 -9.23 17.45
C SER A 156 14.49 -8.58 17.29
N GLN A 157 14.80 -7.64 18.16
CA GLN A 157 16.12 -7.01 18.28
C GLN A 157 17.15 -7.93 18.97
N SER A 158 16.71 -9.01 19.60
CA SER A 158 17.57 -9.92 20.33
C SER A 158 18.47 -10.74 19.39
N ALA A 159 19.70 -10.98 19.80
CA ALA A 159 20.60 -11.92 19.14
C ALA A 159 20.18 -13.40 19.34
N ASN A 160 19.26 -13.66 20.25
CA ASN A 160 18.73 -14.99 20.47
C ASN A 160 17.85 -15.42 19.29
N LYS A 161 18.24 -16.47 18.60
CA LYS A 161 17.51 -17.02 17.43
C LYS A 161 16.10 -17.52 17.76
N CYS A 162 15.82 -17.83 19.03
CA CYS A 162 14.50 -18.24 19.51
C CYS A 162 13.62 -17.06 19.93
N SER A 163 14.12 -15.83 19.84
CA SER A 163 13.34 -14.65 20.18
C SER A 163 12.36 -14.34 19.06
N LEU A 164 11.07 -14.41 19.38
CA LEU A 164 10.01 -14.04 18.47
C LEU A 164 9.98 -12.51 18.29
N GLY A 165 9.51 -12.07 17.15
CA GLY A 165 9.24 -10.66 16.90
C GLY A 165 7.94 -10.19 17.57
N LEU A 166 7.57 -8.97 17.31
CA LEU A 166 6.30 -8.37 17.72
C LEU A 166 5.34 -8.35 16.52
N ALA A 167 4.11 -8.79 16.74
CA ALA A 167 3.03 -8.67 15.78
C ALA A 167 2.05 -7.58 16.23
N LEU A 168 1.73 -6.66 15.34
CA LEU A 168 0.82 -5.54 15.57
C LEU A 168 -0.28 -5.57 14.52
N ILE A 169 -1.45 -5.06 14.86
CA ILE A 169 -2.50 -4.73 13.88
C ILE A 169 -2.75 -3.24 13.98
N CYS A 170 -2.55 -2.54 12.89
CA CYS A 170 -2.86 -1.12 12.77
C CYS A 170 -4.16 -0.91 12.01
N ALA A 171 -4.84 0.18 12.29
CA ALA A 171 -6.01 0.63 11.56
C ALA A 171 -5.84 2.11 11.17
N VAL A 172 -6.12 2.43 9.92
CA VAL A 172 -6.04 3.80 9.41
C VAL A 172 -7.25 4.10 8.53
N ASP A 173 -7.55 5.37 8.37
CA ASP A 173 -8.60 5.84 7.47
C ASP A 173 -8.28 5.46 6.02
N ASP A 174 -9.27 4.96 5.30
CA ASP A 174 -9.12 4.46 3.94
C ASP A 174 -8.69 5.53 2.93
N GLU A 175 -9.13 6.78 3.11
CA GLU A 175 -8.88 7.84 2.15
C GLU A 175 -7.67 8.73 2.47
N CYS A 176 -7.04 8.58 3.64
CA CYS A 176 -5.89 9.41 4.03
C CYS A 176 -4.79 8.67 4.80
N GLY A 177 -4.96 7.40 5.16
CA GLY A 177 -3.92 6.60 5.83
C GLY A 177 -3.56 7.08 7.24
N THR A 178 -4.45 7.73 7.93
CA THR A 178 -4.23 8.27 9.28
C THR A 178 -5.26 7.74 10.26
N ASN A 179 -4.94 7.78 11.52
CA ASN A 179 -5.85 7.38 12.60
C ASN A 179 -6.66 8.58 13.13
#